data_a9b346d527147105fce988d7f4acd08b
#
_entry.id   a9b346d527147105fce988d7f4acd08b
#
_cell.length_a   1.000
_cell.length_b   1.000
_cell.length_c   1.000
_cell.angle_alpha   90.00
_cell.angle_beta   90.00
_cell.angle_gamma   90.00
#
_symmetry.space_group_name_H-M   'P 1'
#
loop_
_entity.id
_entity.type
_entity.pdbx_description
1 polymer ?
#
loop_
_entity_poly.entity_id
_entity_poly.type
_entity_poly.pdbx_seq_one_letter_code
_entity_poly.pdbx_strand_id
1 'polypeptide(L)'
;MTDLYFRFIQFSLGLYEGTEFLDGTELKGFDWGTFYEFAKEQTLIGVVFEGVQKLPKETAPHLQLLMSWFAFSRKIQQRNEVLDRATVALYNKVRDAGYSCCILKGQGNAVMYPNPSARTPGDVDIWVNAGREEIRALAHSLVKNTNGQVDDESFNHIGLTINGVTVELHSTPGFMANFVFNRRLQKWLRRNVDAQCGNMVELVHGDGAVAVPTPSFNCVYQLYHLYHHYFYEGVGLRQVVDYFFVVRKWNVDCEKLSSLQRELKLLGLWRFAGAMMFVLHQVMGLPEEMMIAPMDAKRGRMLLDDILNGGNFGHYDKRMDLGHNLNRLCRDFRLFRFYPAEALSEPVFRVWHWCWRKNNL
;
A
#
# COMPACT_ATOMS: atom_id res chain seq x y z
N MET A 1 0.34 21.91 13.76
CA MET A 1 -0.37 21.77 12.47
C MET A 1 -0.49 20.31 12.05
N THR A 2 0.62 19.58 11.92
CA THR A 2 0.62 18.16 11.49
C THR A 2 -0.22 17.24 12.39
N ASP A 3 -0.19 17.45 13.70
CA ASP A 3 -0.99 16.70 14.67
C ASP A 3 -2.51 16.88 14.43
N LEU A 4 -2.95 18.09 14.10
CA LEU A 4 -4.34 18.37 13.75
C LEU A 4 -4.75 17.65 12.45
N TYR A 5 -3.83 17.55 11.47
CA TYR A 5 -4.08 16.79 10.24
C TYR A 5 -4.27 15.30 10.54
N PHE A 6 -3.46 14.72 11.41
CA PHE A 6 -3.60 13.31 11.81
C PHE A 6 -4.90 13.06 12.54
N ARG A 7 -5.28 13.90 13.50
CA ARG A 7 -6.56 13.79 14.20
C ARG A 7 -7.75 13.94 13.23
N PHE A 8 -7.65 14.82 12.23
CA PHE A 8 -8.70 14.95 11.22
C PHE A 8 -8.80 13.73 10.30
N ILE A 9 -7.67 13.09 9.94
CA ILE A 9 -7.68 11.79 9.23
C ILE A 9 -8.35 10.72 10.10
N GLN A 10 -8.03 10.64 11.38
CA GLN A 10 -8.65 9.70 12.32
C GLN A 10 -10.16 9.96 12.43
N PHE A 11 -10.58 11.21 12.58
CA PHE A 11 -11.99 11.62 12.57
C PHE A 11 -12.71 11.20 11.29
N SER A 12 -12.09 11.42 10.13
CA SER A 12 -12.64 11.05 8.83
C SER A 12 -12.89 9.54 8.72
N LEU A 13 -12.03 8.74 9.32
CA LEU A 13 -12.13 7.27 9.36
C LEU A 13 -12.98 6.73 10.52
N GLY A 14 -13.58 7.61 11.35
CA GLY A 14 -14.37 7.19 12.51
C GLY A 14 -13.52 6.57 13.63
N LEU A 15 -12.26 6.95 13.75
CA LEU A 15 -11.32 6.46 14.77
C LEU A 15 -11.12 7.45 15.92
N TYR A 16 -11.60 8.68 15.76
CA TYR A 16 -11.48 9.76 16.72
C TYR A 16 -12.83 9.99 17.40
N GLU A 17 -12.88 9.85 18.72
CA GLU A 17 -14.11 9.95 19.52
C GLU A 17 -14.38 11.38 20.04
N GLY A 18 -13.44 12.32 19.85
CA GLY A 18 -13.61 13.71 20.25
C GLY A 18 -14.69 14.44 19.45
N THR A 19 -15.36 15.40 20.08
CA THR A 19 -16.42 16.22 19.45
C THR A 19 -15.91 17.54 18.89
N GLU A 20 -14.65 17.89 19.11
CA GLU A 20 -14.03 19.18 18.80
C GLU A 20 -14.08 19.54 17.31
N PHE A 21 -14.14 18.55 16.43
CA PHE A 21 -14.36 18.81 15.00
C PHE A 21 -15.83 19.09 14.70
N LEU A 22 -16.77 18.49 15.42
CA LEU A 22 -18.20 18.68 15.22
C LEU A 22 -18.72 20.00 15.82
N ASP A 23 -18.15 20.44 16.94
CA ASP A 23 -18.45 21.75 17.53
C ASP A 23 -17.61 22.91 16.95
N GLY A 24 -16.63 22.58 16.12
CA GLY A 24 -15.79 23.51 15.37
C GLY A 24 -14.68 24.19 16.15
N THR A 25 -14.44 23.81 17.41
CA THR A 25 -13.41 24.45 18.26
C THR A 25 -12.01 24.25 17.72
N GLU A 26 -11.68 23.06 17.18
CA GLU A 26 -10.38 22.71 16.61
C GLU A 26 -10.13 23.29 15.22
N LEU A 27 -11.18 23.70 14.49
CA LEU A 27 -11.10 24.14 13.09
C LEU A 27 -11.15 25.67 12.94
N LYS A 28 -11.17 26.42 14.02
CA LYS A 28 -11.18 27.87 13.96
C LYS A 28 -9.88 28.40 13.34
N GLY A 29 -9.99 29.00 12.16
CA GLY A 29 -8.82 29.50 11.40
C GLY A 29 -8.02 28.38 10.69
N PHE A 30 -8.58 27.20 10.51
CA PHE A 30 -7.94 26.10 9.80
C PHE A 30 -7.76 26.42 8.31
N ASP A 31 -6.54 26.25 7.79
CA ASP A 31 -6.22 26.45 6.39
C ASP A 31 -6.63 25.22 5.55
N TRP A 32 -7.87 25.24 5.08
CA TRP A 32 -8.44 24.22 4.24
C TRP A 32 -7.73 24.07 2.89
N GLY A 33 -7.16 25.15 2.35
CA GLY A 33 -6.42 25.11 1.09
C GLY A 33 -5.14 24.30 1.20
N THR A 34 -4.33 24.62 2.22
CA THR A 34 -3.09 23.86 2.51
C THR A 34 -3.40 22.41 2.87
N PHE A 35 -4.46 22.14 3.62
CA PHE A 35 -4.86 20.79 3.97
C PHE A 35 -5.36 19.97 2.76
N TYR A 36 -6.06 20.60 1.82
CA TYR A 36 -6.48 19.96 0.57
C TYR A 36 -5.28 19.50 -0.26
N GLU A 37 -4.27 20.36 -0.46
CA GLU A 37 -3.06 19.99 -1.19
C GLU A 37 -2.28 18.88 -0.44
N PHE A 38 -2.16 18.96 0.87
CA PHE A 38 -1.58 17.87 1.68
C PHE A 38 -2.33 16.55 1.46
N ALA A 39 -3.66 16.54 1.54
CA ALA A 39 -4.48 15.34 1.32
C ALA A 39 -4.30 14.78 -0.09
N LYS A 40 -4.11 15.64 -1.09
CA LYS A 40 -3.85 15.27 -2.48
C LYS A 40 -2.47 14.64 -2.64
N GLU A 41 -1.42 15.27 -2.10
CA GLU A 41 -0.05 14.74 -2.12
C GLU A 41 0.06 13.38 -1.42
N GLN A 42 -0.71 13.17 -0.36
CA GLN A 42 -0.78 11.92 0.39
C GLN A 42 -1.82 10.91 -0.14
N THR A 43 -2.52 11.25 -1.25
CA THR A 43 -3.57 10.42 -1.87
C THR A 43 -4.71 10.04 -0.92
N LEU A 44 -5.09 10.96 -0.02
CA LEU A 44 -6.13 10.79 0.99
C LEU A 44 -7.41 11.62 0.71
N ILE A 45 -7.54 12.26 -0.45
CA ILE A 45 -8.65 13.16 -0.79
C ILE A 45 -10.02 12.55 -0.49
N GLY A 46 -10.28 11.32 -0.95
CA GLY A 46 -11.57 10.67 -0.72
C GLY A 46 -11.80 10.34 0.76
N VAL A 47 -10.77 9.81 1.44
CA VAL A 47 -10.83 9.48 2.88
C VAL A 47 -11.13 10.72 3.72
N VAL A 48 -10.40 11.81 3.48
CA VAL A 48 -10.55 13.04 4.28
C VAL A 48 -11.89 13.73 3.97
N PHE A 49 -12.41 13.59 2.76
CA PHE A 49 -13.72 14.13 2.39
C PHE A 49 -14.87 13.51 3.22
N GLU A 50 -14.76 12.26 3.65
CA GLU A 50 -15.73 11.65 4.58
C GLU A 50 -15.84 12.42 5.90
N GLY A 51 -14.74 13.02 6.38
CA GLY A 51 -14.74 13.90 7.54
C GLY A 51 -15.33 15.29 7.22
N VAL A 52 -14.94 15.87 6.08
CA VAL A 52 -15.44 17.19 5.65
C VAL A 52 -16.96 17.21 5.54
N GLN A 53 -17.58 16.12 5.05
CA GLN A 53 -19.03 16.01 4.93
C GLN A 53 -19.79 16.00 6.28
N LYS A 54 -19.10 15.68 7.38
CA LYS A 54 -19.69 15.64 8.73
C LYS A 54 -19.65 17.01 9.43
N LEU A 55 -18.92 18.00 8.87
CA LEU A 55 -18.68 19.27 9.54
C LEU A 55 -19.91 20.20 9.47
N PRO A 56 -20.12 21.03 10.51
CA PRO A 56 -21.02 22.17 10.45
C PRO A 56 -20.62 23.15 9.32
N LYS A 57 -21.61 23.83 8.74
CA LYS A 57 -21.37 24.79 7.64
C LYS A 57 -20.40 25.89 7.99
N GLU A 58 -20.38 26.30 9.26
CA GLU A 58 -19.56 27.38 9.82
C GLU A 58 -18.06 27.06 9.85
N THR A 59 -17.71 25.79 9.86
CA THR A 59 -16.32 25.30 9.95
C THR A 59 -15.87 24.56 8.68
N ALA A 60 -16.81 24.26 7.80
CA ALA A 60 -16.52 23.61 6.53
C ALA A 60 -15.70 24.51 5.59
N PRO A 61 -14.97 23.93 4.60
CA PRO A 61 -14.31 24.71 3.55
C PRO A 61 -15.28 25.62 2.80
N HIS A 62 -14.77 26.73 2.25
CA HIS A 62 -15.59 27.59 1.40
C HIS A 62 -16.12 26.81 0.16
N LEU A 63 -17.26 27.26 -0.37
CA LEU A 63 -18.02 26.50 -1.36
C LEU A 63 -17.21 26.05 -2.59
N GLN A 64 -16.35 26.91 -3.13
CA GLN A 64 -15.53 26.57 -4.31
C GLN A 64 -14.57 25.39 -4.03
N LEU A 65 -13.90 25.38 -2.89
CA LEU A 65 -13.00 24.30 -2.49
C LEU A 65 -13.79 23.02 -2.19
N LEU A 66 -14.94 23.15 -1.52
CA LEU A 66 -15.84 22.05 -1.23
C LEU A 66 -16.32 21.34 -2.51
N MET A 67 -16.71 22.12 -3.54
CA MET A 67 -17.12 21.59 -4.85
C MET A 67 -15.96 20.88 -5.56
N SER A 68 -14.74 21.41 -5.48
CA SER A 68 -13.54 20.76 -6.03
C SER A 68 -13.26 19.43 -5.34
N TRP A 69 -13.37 19.40 -4.02
CA TRP A 69 -13.18 18.21 -3.20
C TRP A 69 -14.22 17.12 -3.50
N PHE A 70 -15.49 17.55 -3.55
CA PHE A 70 -16.60 16.67 -3.94
C PHE A 70 -16.37 16.04 -5.32
N ALA A 71 -16.03 16.86 -6.32
CA ALA A 71 -15.80 16.37 -7.68
C ALA A 71 -14.64 15.35 -7.75
N PHE A 72 -13.56 15.59 -6.98
CA PHE A 72 -12.44 14.66 -6.92
C PHE A 72 -12.83 13.35 -6.21
N SER A 73 -13.54 13.43 -5.09
CA SER A 73 -14.03 12.26 -4.35
C SER A 73 -14.99 11.40 -5.20
N ARG A 74 -15.88 12.03 -5.98
CA ARG A 74 -16.76 11.31 -6.92
C ARG A 74 -15.97 10.55 -7.99
N LYS A 75 -14.88 11.12 -8.52
CA LYS A 75 -14.00 10.44 -9.46
C LYS A 75 -13.32 9.21 -8.82
N ILE A 76 -12.89 9.33 -7.55
CA ILE A 76 -12.33 8.21 -6.79
C ILE A 76 -13.37 7.09 -6.66
N GLN A 77 -14.61 7.41 -6.24
CA GLN A 77 -15.68 6.43 -6.11
C GLN A 77 -15.99 5.72 -7.43
N GLN A 78 -16.19 6.47 -8.51
CA GLN A 78 -16.43 5.90 -9.85
C GLN A 78 -15.26 5.00 -10.31
N ARG A 79 -14.03 5.39 -10.02
CA ARG A 79 -12.86 4.55 -10.35
C ARG A 79 -12.85 3.26 -9.54
N ASN A 80 -13.22 3.29 -8.25
CA ASN A 80 -13.36 2.08 -7.44
C ASN A 80 -14.42 1.13 -7.99
N GLU A 81 -15.60 1.65 -8.42
CA GLU A 81 -16.64 0.83 -9.05
C GLU A 81 -16.12 0.09 -10.30
N VAL A 82 -15.37 0.80 -11.15
CA VAL A 82 -14.75 0.19 -12.35
C VAL A 82 -13.73 -0.87 -11.95
N LEU A 83 -12.89 -0.57 -10.96
CA LEU A 83 -11.83 -1.49 -10.54
C LEU A 83 -12.37 -2.72 -9.83
N ASP A 84 -13.39 -2.60 -8.99
CA ASP A 84 -14.02 -3.76 -8.34
C ASP A 84 -14.54 -4.74 -9.37
N ARG A 85 -15.34 -4.26 -10.35
CA ARG A 85 -15.87 -5.11 -11.43
C ARG A 85 -14.75 -5.72 -12.29
N ALA A 86 -13.73 -4.93 -12.62
CA ALA A 86 -12.60 -5.41 -13.40
C ALA A 86 -11.80 -6.47 -12.64
N THR A 87 -11.58 -6.27 -11.32
CA THR A 87 -10.87 -7.20 -10.46
C THR A 87 -11.58 -8.56 -10.40
N VAL A 88 -12.90 -8.58 -10.17
CA VAL A 88 -13.68 -9.83 -10.18
C VAL A 88 -13.62 -10.51 -11.54
N ALA A 89 -13.82 -9.76 -12.63
CA ALA A 89 -13.78 -10.32 -13.98
C ALA A 89 -12.41 -10.91 -14.34
N LEU A 90 -11.32 -10.23 -13.98
CA LEU A 90 -9.96 -10.71 -14.21
C LEU A 90 -9.62 -11.92 -13.33
N TYR A 91 -9.99 -11.86 -12.04
CA TYR A 91 -9.83 -13.00 -11.13
C TYR A 91 -10.50 -14.27 -11.70
N ASN A 92 -11.75 -14.16 -12.16
CA ASN A 92 -12.49 -15.28 -12.74
C ASN A 92 -11.80 -15.79 -14.03
N LYS A 93 -11.35 -14.90 -14.93
CA LYS A 93 -10.62 -15.31 -16.14
C LYS A 93 -9.33 -16.09 -15.83
N VAL A 94 -8.59 -15.68 -14.80
CA VAL A 94 -7.39 -16.40 -14.35
C VAL A 94 -7.76 -17.77 -13.78
N ARG A 95 -8.85 -17.86 -13.02
CA ARG A 95 -9.38 -19.12 -12.48
C ARG A 95 -9.90 -20.04 -13.59
N ASP A 96 -10.62 -19.52 -14.57
CA ASP A 96 -11.15 -20.28 -15.73
C ASP A 96 -10.02 -20.81 -16.61
N ALA A 97 -8.87 -20.12 -16.64
CA ALA A 97 -7.66 -20.60 -17.29
C ALA A 97 -6.94 -21.72 -16.50
N GLY A 98 -7.48 -22.13 -15.34
CA GLY A 98 -6.96 -23.24 -14.53
C GLY A 98 -5.95 -22.84 -13.47
N TYR A 99 -5.71 -21.56 -13.23
CA TYR A 99 -4.73 -21.09 -12.25
C TYR A 99 -5.37 -20.71 -10.91
N SER A 100 -4.71 -21.05 -9.80
CA SER A 100 -5.00 -20.48 -8.49
C SER A 100 -4.39 -19.10 -8.39
N CYS A 101 -5.13 -18.13 -7.85
CA CYS A 101 -4.65 -16.76 -7.74
C CYS A 101 -5.24 -16.03 -6.53
N CYS A 102 -4.63 -14.88 -6.18
CA CYS A 102 -4.98 -14.05 -5.04
C CYS A 102 -4.79 -12.57 -5.41
N ILE A 103 -5.74 -11.71 -5.06
CA ILE A 103 -5.63 -10.25 -5.20
C ILE A 103 -4.85 -9.70 -4.01
N LEU A 104 -3.68 -9.11 -4.26
CA LEU A 104 -2.70 -8.84 -3.21
C LEU A 104 -2.98 -7.58 -2.37
N LYS A 105 -3.35 -6.50 -2.99
CA LYS A 105 -3.45 -5.14 -2.40
C LYS A 105 -4.74 -4.46 -2.90
N GLY A 106 -4.67 -3.16 -3.05
CA GLY A 106 -5.69 -2.39 -3.75
C GLY A 106 -7.09 -2.66 -3.23
N GLN A 107 -7.92 -3.25 -4.06
CA GLN A 107 -9.33 -3.52 -3.76
C GLN A 107 -9.48 -4.56 -2.63
N GLY A 108 -8.54 -5.52 -2.50
CA GLY A 108 -8.53 -6.47 -1.40
C GLY A 108 -8.29 -5.82 -0.02
N ASN A 109 -7.58 -4.71 0.05
CA ASN A 109 -7.41 -3.92 1.27
C ASN A 109 -8.55 -2.90 1.47
N ALA A 110 -9.14 -2.39 0.40
CA ALA A 110 -10.21 -1.39 0.46
C ALA A 110 -11.40 -1.87 1.29
N VAL A 111 -11.74 -3.16 1.24
CA VAL A 111 -12.84 -3.75 2.02
C VAL A 111 -12.69 -3.61 3.54
N MET A 112 -11.50 -3.27 4.03
CA MET A 112 -11.25 -3.03 5.45
C MET A 112 -11.55 -1.59 5.89
N TYR A 113 -11.76 -0.66 4.94
CA TYR A 113 -12.09 0.72 5.24
C TYR A 113 -13.56 0.88 5.64
N PRO A 114 -13.90 1.85 6.49
CA PRO A 114 -15.31 2.17 6.80
C PRO A 114 -16.13 2.51 5.55
N ASN A 115 -15.52 3.23 4.59
CA ASN A 115 -16.04 3.44 3.24
C ASN A 115 -14.98 3.01 2.22
N PRO A 116 -15.05 1.78 1.68
CA PRO A 116 -14.10 1.28 0.69
C PRO A 116 -13.97 2.17 -0.55
N SER A 117 -15.07 2.79 -0.99
CA SER A 117 -15.10 3.65 -2.17
C SER A 117 -14.36 4.98 -1.99
N ALA A 118 -14.07 5.39 -0.74
CA ALA A 118 -13.30 6.59 -0.44
C ALA A 118 -11.78 6.40 -0.55
N ARG A 119 -11.30 5.15 -0.54
CA ARG A 119 -9.87 4.86 -0.72
C ARG A 119 -9.43 5.19 -2.14
N THR A 120 -8.38 6.00 -2.30
CA THR A 120 -7.81 6.25 -3.64
C THR A 120 -7.25 4.95 -4.23
N PRO A 121 -7.81 4.45 -5.34
CA PRO A 121 -7.39 3.19 -5.94
C PRO A 121 -6.11 3.35 -6.76
N GLY A 122 -5.47 2.22 -7.08
CA GLY A 122 -4.30 2.11 -7.95
C GLY A 122 -4.52 1.05 -9.03
N ASP A 123 -3.52 0.21 -9.21
CA ASP A 123 -3.48 -0.97 -10.05
C ASP A 123 -4.16 -2.20 -9.41
N VAL A 124 -4.35 -3.24 -10.22
CA VAL A 124 -4.84 -4.54 -9.77
C VAL A 124 -3.67 -5.53 -9.76
N ASP A 125 -3.21 -5.90 -8.57
CA ASP A 125 -2.14 -6.88 -8.38
C ASP A 125 -2.71 -8.28 -8.21
N ILE A 126 -2.38 -9.20 -9.10
CA ILE A 126 -2.82 -10.59 -9.05
C ILE A 126 -1.62 -11.52 -8.87
N TRP A 127 -1.52 -12.16 -7.73
CA TRP A 127 -0.56 -13.24 -7.53
C TRP A 127 -1.12 -14.53 -8.10
N VAL A 128 -0.49 -15.05 -9.13
CA VAL A 128 -0.87 -16.29 -9.80
C VAL A 128 0.10 -17.39 -9.37
N ASN A 129 -0.43 -18.52 -8.88
CA ASN A 129 0.37 -19.68 -8.52
C ASN A 129 0.80 -20.45 -9.78
N ALA A 130 1.72 -19.85 -10.54
CA ALA A 130 2.23 -20.38 -11.80
C ALA A 130 3.67 -19.90 -12.05
N GLY A 131 4.35 -20.61 -12.95
CA GLY A 131 5.68 -20.22 -13.40
C GLY A 131 5.66 -18.99 -14.32
N ARG A 132 6.82 -18.36 -14.52
CA ARG A 132 6.94 -17.12 -15.28
C ARG A 132 6.45 -17.28 -16.73
N GLU A 133 6.81 -18.38 -17.41
CA GLU A 133 6.41 -18.63 -18.80
C GLU A 133 4.90 -18.85 -18.93
N GLU A 134 4.28 -19.52 -17.96
CA GLU A 134 2.84 -19.70 -17.89
C GLU A 134 2.11 -18.37 -17.71
N ILE A 135 2.66 -17.49 -16.84
CA ILE A 135 2.11 -16.14 -16.63
C ILE A 135 2.27 -15.27 -17.89
N ARG A 136 3.38 -15.41 -18.63
CA ARG A 136 3.56 -14.74 -19.91
C ARG A 136 2.49 -15.18 -20.93
N ALA A 137 2.25 -16.47 -21.06
CA ALA A 137 1.19 -17.01 -21.92
C ALA A 137 -0.20 -16.55 -21.48
N LEU A 138 -0.46 -16.57 -20.17
CA LEU A 138 -1.71 -16.06 -19.57
C LEU A 138 -1.90 -14.57 -19.88
N ALA A 139 -0.87 -13.73 -19.71
CA ALA A 139 -0.89 -12.30 -20.00
C ALA A 139 -1.35 -12.02 -21.43
N HIS A 140 -0.73 -12.67 -22.40
CA HIS A 140 -1.14 -12.56 -23.81
C HIS A 140 -2.56 -13.08 -24.08
N SER A 141 -2.99 -14.11 -23.36
CA SER A 141 -4.36 -14.62 -23.46
C SER A 141 -5.39 -13.62 -22.91
N LEU A 142 -5.10 -12.97 -21.80
CA LEU A 142 -6.01 -12.02 -21.14
C LEU A 142 -6.23 -10.74 -21.97
N VAL A 143 -5.23 -10.27 -22.71
CA VAL A 143 -5.38 -9.08 -23.58
C VAL A 143 -6.01 -9.41 -24.92
N LYS A 144 -5.99 -10.68 -25.35
CA LYS A 144 -6.57 -11.13 -26.62
C LYS A 144 -8.07 -10.82 -26.66
N ASN A 145 -8.52 -10.21 -27.76
CA ASN A 145 -9.92 -9.79 -27.95
C ASN A 145 -10.41 -8.72 -26.95
N THR A 146 -9.50 -7.93 -26.39
CA THR A 146 -9.82 -6.77 -25.54
C THR A 146 -9.15 -5.51 -26.10
N ASN A 147 -9.53 -4.32 -25.59
CA ASN A 147 -8.74 -3.11 -25.80
C ASN A 147 -7.58 -3.10 -24.77
N GLY A 148 -6.68 -4.07 -24.90
CA GLY A 148 -5.59 -4.28 -23.97
C GLY A 148 -4.27 -4.58 -24.65
N GLN A 149 -3.21 -4.41 -23.88
CA GLN A 149 -1.82 -4.68 -24.29
C GLN A 149 -1.00 -5.22 -23.11
N VAL A 150 0.07 -5.94 -23.45
CA VAL A 150 1.15 -6.22 -22.49
C VAL A 150 2.07 -5.00 -22.49
N ASP A 151 2.27 -4.38 -21.32
CA ASP A 151 2.98 -3.12 -21.20
C ASP A 151 4.47 -3.33 -20.97
N ASP A 152 4.82 -4.00 -19.88
CA ASP A 152 6.19 -4.30 -19.52
C ASP A 152 6.33 -5.68 -18.86
N GLU A 153 7.56 -6.15 -18.83
CA GLU A 153 7.89 -7.39 -18.17
C GLU A 153 9.05 -7.16 -17.20
N SER A 154 8.79 -7.38 -15.93
CA SER A 154 9.79 -7.28 -14.88
C SER A 154 10.18 -8.66 -14.34
N PHE A 155 11.10 -8.67 -13.40
CA PHE A 155 11.60 -9.90 -12.76
C PHE A 155 10.50 -10.72 -12.08
N ASN A 156 9.52 -10.06 -11.48
CA ASN A 156 8.51 -10.67 -10.60
C ASN A 156 7.07 -10.55 -11.11
N HIS A 157 6.79 -9.68 -12.10
CA HIS A 157 5.46 -9.49 -12.67
C HIS A 157 5.50 -9.17 -14.15
N ILE A 158 4.34 -9.26 -14.78
CA ILE A 158 4.05 -8.78 -16.14
C ILE A 158 2.94 -7.76 -16.03
N GLY A 159 3.23 -6.54 -16.51
CA GLY A 159 2.29 -5.43 -16.56
C GLY A 159 1.35 -5.55 -17.77
N LEU A 160 0.08 -5.26 -17.55
CA LEU A 160 -0.97 -5.26 -18.58
C LEU A 160 -1.82 -3.99 -18.44
N THR A 161 -2.31 -3.49 -19.56
CA THR A 161 -3.47 -2.58 -19.57
C THR A 161 -4.64 -3.29 -20.24
N ILE A 162 -5.78 -3.41 -19.56
CA ILE A 162 -7.01 -4.03 -20.09
C ILE A 162 -8.18 -3.08 -19.86
N ASN A 163 -8.79 -2.60 -20.94
CA ASN A 163 -9.92 -1.66 -20.90
C ASN A 163 -9.67 -0.44 -19.97
N GLY A 164 -8.45 0.10 -19.99
CA GLY A 164 -8.05 1.25 -19.17
C GLY A 164 -7.78 0.92 -17.68
N VAL A 165 -7.68 -0.37 -17.34
CA VAL A 165 -7.26 -0.84 -16.02
C VAL A 165 -5.84 -1.38 -16.11
N THR A 166 -4.95 -0.84 -15.26
CA THR A 166 -3.58 -1.36 -15.09
C THR A 166 -3.61 -2.59 -14.21
N VAL A 167 -2.98 -3.66 -14.64
CA VAL A 167 -2.95 -4.96 -13.97
C VAL A 167 -1.51 -5.45 -13.91
N GLU A 168 -1.09 -5.99 -12.78
CA GLU A 168 0.18 -6.68 -12.62
C GLU A 168 -0.06 -8.15 -12.28
N LEU A 169 0.37 -9.05 -13.17
CA LEU A 169 0.37 -10.49 -12.92
C LEU A 169 1.68 -10.90 -12.30
N HIS A 170 1.66 -11.26 -11.02
CA HIS A 170 2.85 -11.65 -10.27
C HIS A 170 3.06 -13.17 -10.26
N SER A 171 4.23 -13.63 -10.70
CA SER A 171 4.72 -15.00 -10.45
C SER A 171 5.22 -15.15 -9.01
N THR A 172 5.76 -14.07 -8.49
CA THR A 172 6.09 -13.93 -7.06
C THR A 172 5.71 -12.53 -6.61
N PRO A 173 5.04 -12.36 -5.45
CA PRO A 173 4.55 -11.06 -4.98
C PRO A 173 5.65 -10.06 -4.62
N GLY A 174 6.91 -10.47 -4.70
CA GLY A 174 8.00 -9.55 -4.46
C GLY A 174 9.35 -10.21 -4.24
N PHE A 175 10.37 -9.38 -4.04
CA PHE A 175 11.76 -9.76 -3.82
C PHE A 175 12.47 -8.78 -2.88
N MET A 176 13.59 -9.19 -2.29
CA MET A 176 14.49 -8.34 -1.49
C MET A 176 15.86 -8.25 -2.15
N ALA A 177 16.52 -7.09 -2.04
CA ALA A 177 17.89 -6.91 -2.56
C ALA A 177 18.89 -7.80 -1.80
N ASN A 178 18.70 -8.01 -0.50
CA ASN A 178 19.51 -8.91 0.27
C ASN A 178 19.22 -10.38 -0.08
N PHE A 179 20.16 -11.09 -0.66
CA PHE A 179 20.00 -12.47 -1.15
C PHE A 179 19.58 -13.48 -0.08
N VAL A 180 20.06 -13.31 1.16
CA VAL A 180 19.67 -14.19 2.27
C VAL A 180 18.21 -13.98 2.64
N PHE A 181 17.80 -12.73 2.80
CA PHE A 181 16.40 -12.40 3.10
C PHE A 181 15.50 -12.72 1.93
N ASN A 182 15.96 -12.49 0.69
CA ASN A 182 15.19 -12.88 -0.50
C ASN A 182 14.94 -14.38 -0.56
N ARG A 183 15.95 -15.22 -0.33
CA ARG A 183 15.77 -16.67 -0.28
C ARG A 183 14.75 -17.12 0.77
N ARG A 184 14.75 -16.46 1.94
CA ARG A 184 13.77 -16.71 3.02
C ARG A 184 12.38 -16.24 2.62
N LEU A 185 12.27 -15.05 2.00
CA LEU A 185 11.02 -14.49 1.48
C LEU A 185 10.40 -15.44 0.43
N GLN A 186 11.17 -15.87 -0.56
CA GLN A 186 10.69 -16.80 -1.60
C GLN A 186 10.21 -18.13 -1.01
N LYS A 187 10.90 -18.65 0.00
CA LYS A 187 10.46 -19.86 0.72
C LYS A 187 9.16 -19.61 1.49
N TRP A 188 9.04 -18.44 2.13
CA TRP A 188 7.85 -18.05 2.89
C TRP A 188 6.64 -17.86 1.96
N LEU A 189 6.81 -17.20 0.82
CA LEU A 189 5.76 -17.02 -0.18
C LEU A 189 5.24 -18.38 -0.69
N ARG A 190 6.15 -19.25 -1.18
CA ARG A 190 5.77 -20.55 -1.73
C ARG A 190 5.02 -21.46 -0.75
N ARG A 191 5.35 -21.43 0.53
CA ARG A 191 4.64 -22.27 1.52
C ARG A 191 3.27 -21.74 1.92
N ASN A 192 2.95 -20.48 1.59
CA ASN A 192 1.71 -19.83 2.00
C ASN A 192 0.72 -19.63 0.85
N VAL A 193 1.11 -19.81 -0.42
CA VAL A 193 0.30 -19.42 -1.59
C VAL A 193 -1.10 -20.06 -1.59
N ASP A 194 -1.21 -21.34 -1.31
CA ASP A 194 -2.49 -22.06 -1.37
C ASP A 194 -3.52 -21.49 -0.37
N ALA A 195 -3.08 -21.17 0.86
CA ALA A 195 -3.93 -20.58 1.86
C ALA A 195 -4.44 -19.18 1.45
N GLN A 196 -3.62 -18.41 0.72
CA GLN A 196 -4.03 -17.09 0.24
C GLN A 196 -5.05 -17.21 -0.90
N CYS A 197 -4.89 -18.18 -1.80
CA CYS A 197 -5.81 -18.44 -2.90
C CYS A 197 -7.18 -18.98 -2.44
N GLY A 198 -7.33 -19.35 -1.17
CA GLY A 198 -8.58 -19.86 -0.57
C GLY A 198 -9.32 -18.86 0.32
N ASN A 199 -8.73 -17.72 0.67
CA ASN A 199 -9.35 -16.74 1.57
C ASN A 199 -10.22 -15.74 0.79
N MET A 200 -11.52 -16.05 0.64
CA MET A 200 -12.45 -15.31 -0.21
C MET A 200 -13.07 -14.10 0.49
N VAL A 201 -13.18 -12.98 -0.24
CA VAL A 201 -13.94 -11.78 0.18
C VAL A 201 -14.78 -11.25 -0.98
N GLU A 202 -15.92 -10.63 -0.67
CA GLU A 202 -16.74 -9.91 -1.65
C GLU A 202 -16.23 -8.46 -1.78
N LEU A 203 -16.14 -7.95 -3.00
CA LEU A 203 -15.85 -6.54 -3.27
C LEU A 203 -17.15 -5.75 -3.31
N VAL A 204 -17.10 -4.46 -2.92
CA VAL A 204 -18.31 -3.64 -2.73
C VAL A 204 -19.12 -3.45 -4.01
N HIS A 205 -18.46 -3.30 -5.16
CA HIS A 205 -19.12 -3.06 -6.46
C HIS A 205 -18.89 -4.21 -7.46
N GLY A 206 -18.32 -5.32 -7.01
CA GLY A 206 -18.08 -6.51 -7.84
C GLY A 206 -19.19 -7.55 -7.65
N ASP A 207 -19.65 -8.16 -8.73
CA ASP A 207 -20.60 -9.28 -8.67
C ASP A 207 -19.84 -10.59 -8.44
N GLY A 208 -19.29 -10.77 -7.24
CA GLY A 208 -18.57 -11.99 -6.87
C GLY A 208 -17.45 -11.79 -5.85
N ALA A 209 -16.97 -12.90 -5.34
CA ALA A 209 -15.87 -12.96 -4.39
C ALA A 209 -14.53 -13.20 -5.08
N VAL A 210 -13.47 -12.65 -4.51
CA VAL A 210 -12.09 -12.86 -4.93
C VAL A 210 -11.25 -13.35 -3.76
N ALA A 211 -10.21 -14.14 -4.03
CA ALA A 211 -9.27 -14.50 -2.99
C ALA A 211 -8.35 -13.33 -2.66
N VAL A 212 -8.11 -13.10 -1.37
CA VAL A 212 -7.21 -12.09 -0.83
C VAL A 212 -6.31 -12.68 0.25
N PRO A 213 -5.18 -12.05 0.58
CA PRO A 213 -4.31 -12.52 1.66
C PRO A 213 -5.05 -12.70 2.99
N THR A 214 -4.78 -13.81 3.67
CA THR A 214 -5.25 -14.03 5.05
C THR A 214 -4.70 -12.93 5.97
N PRO A 215 -5.38 -12.55 7.07
CA PRO A 215 -4.92 -11.47 7.94
C PRO A 215 -3.49 -11.62 8.43
N SER A 216 -3.07 -12.82 8.83
CA SER A 216 -1.70 -13.07 9.31
C SER A 216 -0.64 -12.93 8.21
N PHE A 217 -0.93 -13.44 7.01
CA PHE A 217 -0.04 -13.27 5.87
C PHE A 217 0.03 -11.81 5.44
N ASN A 218 -1.12 -11.13 5.36
CA ASN A 218 -1.21 -9.74 4.91
C ASN A 218 -0.42 -8.79 5.82
N CYS A 219 -0.41 -9.06 7.13
CA CYS A 219 0.35 -8.28 8.10
C CYS A 219 1.87 -8.30 7.82
N VAL A 220 2.42 -9.45 7.43
CA VAL A 220 3.83 -9.59 7.04
C VAL A 220 4.07 -9.06 5.61
N TYR A 221 3.18 -9.42 4.68
CA TYR A 221 3.32 -9.08 3.28
C TYR A 221 3.24 -7.57 3.03
N GLN A 222 2.26 -6.88 3.60
CA GLN A 222 2.13 -5.42 3.46
C GLN A 222 3.30 -4.68 4.10
N LEU A 223 3.81 -5.16 5.25
CA LEU A 223 5.00 -4.58 5.85
C LEU A 223 6.23 -4.73 4.96
N TYR A 224 6.42 -5.93 4.38
CA TYR A 224 7.47 -6.17 3.39
C TYR A 224 7.31 -5.23 2.19
N HIS A 225 6.10 -5.08 1.67
CA HIS A 225 5.81 -4.23 0.53
C HIS A 225 6.10 -2.75 0.82
N LEU A 226 5.71 -2.23 1.99
CA LEU A 226 6.07 -0.90 2.46
C LEU A 226 7.58 -0.73 2.59
N TYR A 227 8.28 -1.74 3.12
CA TYR A 227 9.74 -1.74 3.22
C TYR A 227 10.38 -1.64 1.85
N HIS A 228 9.92 -2.43 0.88
CA HIS A 228 10.38 -2.38 -0.50
C HIS A 228 10.20 -0.99 -1.11
N HIS A 229 8.99 -0.43 -1.07
CA HIS A 229 8.74 0.92 -1.59
C HIS A 229 9.58 1.99 -0.88
N TYR A 230 9.75 1.89 0.43
CA TYR A 230 10.56 2.85 1.18
C TYR A 230 11.99 2.94 0.66
N PHE A 231 12.57 1.83 0.21
CA PHE A 231 13.92 1.81 -0.38
C PHE A 231 13.96 2.28 -1.84
N TYR A 232 12.93 1.98 -2.63
CA TYR A 232 12.99 2.19 -4.07
C TYR A 232 12.31 3.47 -4.56
N GLU A 233 11.22 3.86 -3.94
CA GLU A 233 10.36 4.95 -4.40
C GLU A 233 10.05 5.95 -3.30
N GLY A 234 9.37 5.48 -2.27
CA GLY A 234 8.85 6.21 -1.12
C GLY A 234 7.51 5.64 -0.69
N VAL A 235 7.05 6.04 0.48
CA VAL A 235 5.77 5.63 1.09
C VAL A 235 4.96 6.88 1.41
N GLY A 236 3.67 6.88 1.08
CA GLY A 236 2.74 7.95 1.46
C GLY A 236 1.77 7.52 2.58
N LEU A 237 0.99 8.47 3.09
CA LEU A 237 0.04 8.20 4.18
C LEU A 237 -1.08 7.24 3.75
N ARG A 238 -1.46 7.17 2.47
CA ARG A 238 -2.42 6.16 2.01
C ARG A 238 -1.97 4.74 2.35
N GLN A 239 -0.70 4.43 2.09
CA GLN A 239 -0.16 3.10 2.41
C GLN A 239 -0.06 2.87 3.93
N VAL A 240 0.16 3.93 4.71
CA VAL A 240 0.12 3.88 6.18
C VAL A 240 -1.29 3.55 6.68
N VAL A 241 -2.32 4.19 6.10
CA VAL A 241 -3.73 3.92 6.42
C VAL A 241 -4.12 2.49 6.01
N ASP A 242 -3.71 2.02 4.83
CA ASP A 242 -3.89 0.63 4.40
C ASP A 242 -3.32 -0.33 5.46
N TYR A 243 -2.08 -0.09 5.88
CA TYR A 243 -1.41 -0.96 6.84
C TYR A 243 -2.01 -0.90 8.25
N PHE A 244 -2.53 0.25 8.65
CA PHE A 244 -3.29 0.38 9.90
C PHE A 244 -4.50 -0.57 9.93
N PHE A 245 -5.29 -0.60 8.87
CA PHE A 245 -6.43 -1.50 8.79
C PHE A 245 -6.02 -2.97 8.72
N VAL A 246 -4.92 -3.29 8.05
CA VAL A 246 -4.35 -4.65 8.04
C VAL A 246 -4.00 -5.11 9.46
N VAL A 247 -3.32 -4.25 10.24
CA VAL A 247 -2.95 -4.57 11.64
C VAL A 247 -4.20 -4.69 12.53
N ARG A 248 -5.19 -3.80 12.36
CA ARG A 248 -6.46 -3.88 13.10
C ARG A 248 -7.29 -5.12 12.78
N LYS A 249 -7.30 -5.57 11.53
CA LYS A 249 -8.04 -6.77 11.12
C LYS A 249 -7.43 -8.05 11.70
N TRP A 250 -6.15 -8.03 11.98
CA TRP A 250 -5.46 -9.17 12.57
C TRP A 250 -5.73 -9.23 14.08
N ASN A 251 -6.36 -10.33 14.53
CA ASN A 251 -6.61 -10.56 15.95
C ASN A 251 -5.30 -10.99 16.64
N VAL A 252 -4.84 -10.16 17.56
CA VAL A 252 -3.61 -10.42 18.32
C VAL A 252 -3.92 -11.35 19.48
N ASP A 253 -3.41 -12.60 19.40
CA ASP A 253 -3.25 -13.47 20.55
C ASP A 253 -1.76 -13.82 20.75
N CYS A 254 -1.36 -14.23 21.96
CA CYS A 254 0.04 -14.40 22.30
C CYS A 254 0.76 -15.43 21.42
N GLU A 255 0.10 -16.49 20.98
CA GLU A 255 0.71 -17.51 20.14
C GLU A 255 0.88 -17.03 18.71
N LYS A 256 -0.13 -16.41 18.14
CA LYS A 256 -0.07 -15.82 16.79
C LYS A 256 0.96 -14.70 16.74
N LEU A 257 1.00 -13.83 17.74
CA LEU A 257 1.96 -12.71 17.82
C LEU A 257 3.41 -13.23 17.84
N SER A 258 3.71 -14.22 18.65
CA SER A 258 5.06 -14.81 18.74
C SER A 258 5.51 -15.43 17.41
N SER A 259 4.60 -16.06 16.68
CA SER A 259 4.86 -16.60 15.34
C SER A 259 5.13 -15.51 14.32
N LEU A 260 4.28 -14.48 14.27
CA LEU A 260 4.43 -13.32 13.41
C LEU A 260 5.77 -12.61 13.65
N GLN A 261 6.11 -12.36 14.91
CA GLN A 261 7.39 -11.72 15.28
C GLN A 261 8.60 -12.55 14.85
N ARG A 262 8.52 -13.88 14.92
CA ARG A 262 9.55 -14.78 14.43
C ARG A 262 9.73 -14.65 12.91
N GLU A 263 8.64 -14.58 12.15
CA GLU A 263 8.67 -14.38 10.70
C GLU A 263 9.28 -13.03 10.34
N LEU A 264 8.88 -11.95 11.01
CA LEU A 264 9.45 -10.60 10.80
C LEU A 264 10.97 -10.59 11.05
N LYS A 265 11.45 -11.28 12.08
CA LYS A 265 12.89 -11.41 12.37
C LYS A 265 13.60 -12.24 11.30
N LEU A 266 13.02 -13.36 10.86
CA LEU A 266 13.58 -14.22 9.81
C LEU A 266 13.70 -13.49 8.46
N LEU A 267 12.75 -12.63 8.14
CA LEU A 267 12.72 -11.85 6.90
C LEU A 267 13.53 -10.54 6.98
N GLY A 268 14.14 -10.22 8.14
CA GLY A 268 14.89 -8.97 8.32
C GLY A 268 14.02 -7.73 8.49
N LEU A 269 12.71 -7.87 8.66
CA LEU A 269 11.73 -6.75 8.74
C LEU A 269 11.56 -6.19 10.15
N TRP A 270 12.15 -6.82 11.18
CA TRP A 270 11.90 -6.48 12.59
C TRP A 270 12.10 -5.00 12.93
N ARG A 271 13.20 -4.41 12.44
CA ARG A 271 13.52 -2.99 12.69
C ARG A 271 12.53 -2.05 12.00
N PHE A 272 12.12 -2.40 10.79
CA PHE A 272 11.13 -1.63 10.05
C PHE A 272 9.74 -1.76 10.66
N ALA A 273 9.40 -2.94 11.19
CA ALA A 273 8.18 -3.14 11.96
C ALA A 273 8.10 -2.18 13.15
N GLY A 274 9.15 -2.04 13.95
CA GLY A 274 9.18 -1.10 15.06
C GLY A 274 9.06 0.37 14.63
N ALA A 275 9.67 0.74 13.50
CA ALA A 275 9.52 2.08 12.92
C ALA A 275 8.07 2.32 12.47
N MET A 276 7.45 1.35 11.82
CA MET A 276 6.08 1.44 11.35
C MET A 276 5.07 1.47 12.51
N MET A 277 5.30 0.73 13.60
CA MET A 277 4.45 0.83 14.80
C MET A 277 4.47 2.24 15.39
N PHE A 278 5.63 2.90 15.42
CA PHE A 278 5.71 4.31 15.81
C PHE A 278 4.88 5.21 14.86
N VAL A 279 5.00 5.03 13.55
CA VAL A 279 4.23 5.82 12.57
C VAL A 279 2.73 5.60 12.73
N LEU A 280 2.29 4.34 12.85
CA LEU A 280 0.87 4.02 13.04
C LEU A 280 0.31 4.60 14.35
N HIS A 281 1.11 4.59 15.42
CA HIS A 281 0.72 5.20 16.69
C HIS A 281 0.56 6.72 16.55
N GLN A 282 1.55 7.39 15.95
CA GLN A 282 1.54 8.86 15.81
C GLN A 282 0.46 9.36 14.83
N VAL A 283 0.27 8.66 13.71
CA VAL A 283 -0.64 9.12 12.64
C VAL A 283 -2.07 8.63 12.87
N MET A 284 -2.22 7.38 13.31
CA MET A 284 -3.52 6.70 13.34
C MET A 284 -4.03 6.39 14.76
N GLY A 285 -3.23 6.71 15.79
CA GLY A 285 -3.60 6.38 17.17
C GLY A 285 -3.63 4.87 17.45
N LEU A 286 -2.80 4.07 16.75
CA LEU A 286 -2.79 2.61 16.98
C LEU A 286 -2.48 2.30 18.45
N PRO A 287 -3.36 1.57 19.18
CA PRO A 287 -3.14 1.19 20.55
C PRO A 287 -1.92 0.25 20.72
N GLU A 288 -1.23 0.35 21.86
CA GLU A 288 -0.01 -0.44 22.10
C GLU A 288 -0.28 -1.96 22.10
N GLU A 289 -1.44 -2.40 22.57
CA GLU A 289 -1.87 -3.79 22.59
C GLU A 289 -2.07 -4.40 21.19
N MET A 290 -2.25 -3.56 20.17
CA MET A 290 -2.35 -3.99 18.76
C MET A 290 -1.00 -4.01 18.03
N MET A 291 0.08 -3.61 18.69
CA MET A 291 1.39 -3.52 18.04
C MET A 291 2.03 -4.90 17.84
N ILE A 292 2.52 -5.11 16.63
CA ILE A 292 3.20 -6.36 16.24
C ILE A 292 4.69 -6.38 16.59
N ALA A 293 5.25 -5.22 16.94
CA ALA A 293 6.62 -5.04 17.40
C ALA A 293 6.70 -3.84 18.36
N PRO A 294 7.68 -3.79 19.29
CA PRO A 294 7.93 -2.60 20.08
C PRO A 294 8.26 -1.40 19.20
N MET A 295 7.77 -0.22 19.58
CA MET A 295 8.03 1.02 18.85
C MET A 295 9.53 1.36 18.81
N ASP A 296 10.05 1.66 17.62
CA ASP A 296 11.37 2.28 17.43
C ASP A 296 11.19 3.75 17.06
N ALA A 297 11.14 4.59 18.08
CA ALA A 297 10.90 6.03 17.89
C ALA A 297 11.99 6.73 17.06
N LYS A 298 13.23 6.24 17.07
CA LYS A 298 14.32 6.85 16.29
C LYS A 298 14.13 6.60 14.78
N ARG A 299 13.86 5.34 14.39
CA ARG A 299 13.59 4.99 13.00
C ARG A 299 12.22 5.49 12.55
N GLY A 300 11.25 5.45 13.45
CA GLY A 300 9.89 5.90 13.19
C GLY A 300 9.80 7.39 12.87
N ARG A 301 10.49 8.25 13.61
CA ARG A 301 10.56 9.70 13.29
C ARG A 301 11.17 9.94 11.90
N MET A 302 12.25 9.25 11.56
CA MET A 302 12.86 9.37 10.24
C MET A 302 11.90 8.91 9.15
N LEU A 303 11.23 7.77 9.35
CA LEU A 303 10.25 7.23 8.41
C LEU A 303 9.07 8.19 8.22
N LEU A 304 8.54 8.74 9.31
CA LEU A 304 7.42 9.70 9.26
C LEU A 304 7.82 10.99 8.55
N ASP A 305 9.01 11.53 8.82
CA ASP A 305 9.54 12.69 8.11
C ASP A 305 9.67 12.44 6.60
N ASP A 306 10.14 11.27 6.21
CA ASP A 306 10.23 10.89 4.79
C ASP A 306 8.85 10.74 4.13
N ILE A 307 7.87 10.18 4.84
CA ILE A 307 6.49 10.05 4.35
C ILE A 307 5.86 11.44 4.13
N LEU A 308 6.03 12.34 5.09
CA LEU A 308 5.42 13.68 5.02
C LEU A 308 6.04 14.57 3.94
N ASN A 309 7.36 14.48 3.74
CA ASN A 309 8.05 15.25 2.71
C ASN A 309 7.95 14.63 1.31
N GLY A 310 7.86 13.30 1.23
CA GLY A 310 7.85 12.58 -0.03
C GLY A 310 6.48 12.48 -0.69
N GLY A 311 5.41 12.50 0.09
CA GLY A 311 4.07 12.20 -0.43
C GLY A 311 3.96 10.78 -1.01
N ASN A 312 2.96 10.56 -1.84
CA ASN A 312 2.75 9.26 -2.45
C ASN A 312 3.93 8.87 -3.37
N PHE A 313 4.55 7.73 -3.10
CA PHE A 313 5.72 7.20 -3.83
C PHE A 313 6.89 8.19 -3.94
N GLY A 314 7.05 9.11 -2.99
CA GLY A 314 8.16 10.05 -2.98
C GLY A 314 8.14 11.12 -4.08
N HIS A 315 7.04 11.27 -4.82
CA HIS A 315 6.93 12.18 -5.97
C HIS A 315 7.07 13.67 -5.60
N TYR A 316 6.85 14.02 -4.35
CA TYR A 316 6.86 15.40 -3.86
C TYR A 316 8.13 15.76 -3.08
N ASP A 317 9.10 14.84 -2.98
CA ASP A 317 10.35 15.06 -2.20
C ASP A 317 11.27 16.09 -2.86
N LYS A 318 11.14 17.34 -2.46
CA LYS A 318 11.98 18.47 -2.94
C LYS A 318 13.41 18.43 -2.41
N ARG A 319 13.74 17.55 -1.45
CA ARG A 319 15.11 17.41 -0.90
C ARG A 319 16.07 16.70 -1.86
N MET A 320 15.53 16.12 -2.93
CA MET A 320 16.26 15.30 -3.89
C MET A 320 16.04 15.80 -5.33
N ASP A 321 16.76 16.83 -5.73
CA ASP A 321 16.71 17.40 -7.09
C ASP A 321 18.02 17.22 -7.88
N LEU A 322 18.74 16.12 -7.63
CA LEU A 322 20.05 15.85 -8.21
C LEU A 322 20.03 14.85 -9.40
N GLY A 323 18.82 14.46 -9.83
CA GLY A 323 18.63 13.41 -10.84
C GLY A 323 18.52 11.99 -10.24
N HIS A 324 17.83 11.12 -10.95
CA HIS A 324 17.33 9.82 -10.44
C HIS A 324 18.42 8.94 -9.77
N ASN A 325 19.61 8.82 -10.40
CA ASN A 325 20.68 7.94 -9.89
C ASN A 325 21.36 8.52 -8.63
N LEU A 326 21.60 9.84 -8.59
CA LEU A 326 22.21 10.49 -7.43
C LEU A 326 21.25 10.51 -6.24
N ASN A 327 19.97 10.75 -6.46
CA ASN A 327 18.95 10.73 -5.43
C ASN A 327 18.88 9.35 -4.77
N ARG A 328 18.97 8.27 -5.54
CA ARG A 328 19.03 6.90 -5.00
C ARG A 328 20.26 6.66 -4.14
N LEU A 329 21.43 7.07 -4.60
CA LEU A 329 22.69 6.94 -3.82
C LEU A 329 22.63 7.71 -2.51
N CYS A 330 22.12 8.94 -2.51
CA CYS A 330 21.92 9.74 -1.29
C CYS A 330 20.94 9.06 -0.32
N ARG A 331 19.85 8.47 -0.84
CA ARG A 331 18.88 7.71 -0.05
C ARG A 331 19.55 6.47 0.56
N ASP A 332 20.25 5.67 -0.21
CA ASP A 332 20.96 4.48 0.25
C ASP A 332 21.96 4.81 1.35
N PHE A 333 22.73 5.90 1.19
CA PHE A 333 23.71 6.36 2.18
C PHE A 333 23.02 6.81 3.48
N ARG A 334 21.90 7.52 3.40
CA ARG A 334 21.10 7.93 4.55
C ARG A 334 20.48 6.72 5.28
N LEU A 335 19.97 5.74 4.53
CA LEU A 335 19.36 4.54 5.06
C LEU A 335 20.37 3.54 5.61
N PHE A 336 21.64 3.59 5.16
CA PHE A 336 22.70 2.69 5.60
C PHE A 336 22.83 2.65 7.14
N ARG A 337 22.77 3.80 7.80
CA ARG A 337 22.87 3.87 9.26
C ARG A 337 21.76 3.11 9.99
N PHE A 338 20.59 2.97 9.37
CA PHE A 338 19.39 2.40 9.98
C PHE A 338 19.09 0.99 9.51
N TYR A 339 19.40 0.70 8.22
CA TYR A 339 19.11 -0.56 7.54
C TYR A 339 20.33 -1.05 6.73
N PRO A 340 21.47 -1.33 7.38
CA PRO A 340 22.71 -1.60 6.67
C PRO A 340 22.64 -2.83 5.76
N ALA A 341 21.89 -3.86 6.13
CA ALA A 341 21.79 -5.08 5.34
C ALA A 341 21.19 -4.83 3.95
N GLU A 342 20.09 -4.06 3.87
CA GLU A 342 19.44 -3.76 2.60
C GLU A 342 20.24 -2.72 1.81
N ALA A 343 20.66 -1.63 2.45
CA ALA A 343 21.41 -0.56 1.81
C ALA A 343 22.75 -1.03 1.20
N LEU A 344 23.42 -2.03 1.79
CA LEU A 344 24.62 -2.65 1.20
C LEU A 344 24.30 -3.64 0.07
N SER A 345 23.16 -4.30 0.14
CA SER A 345 22.78 -5.32 -0.84
C SER A 345 22.20 -4.71 -2.11
N GLU A 346 21.59 -3.53 -2.02
CA GLU A 346 20.90 -2.89 -3.12
C GLU A 346 21.81 -2.58 -4.32
N PRO A 347 23.03 -2.00 -4.20
CA PRO A 347 23.93 -1.82 -5.33
C PRO A 347 24.33 -3.14 -6.02
N VAL A 348 24.55 -4.19 -5.22
CA VAL A 348 24.89 -5.53 -5.76
C VAL A 348 23.70 -6.12 -6.52
N PHE A 349 22.50 -5.99 -5.96
CA PHE A 349 21.27 -6.42 -6.62
C PHE A 349 21.03 -5.68 -7.94
N ARG A 350 21.30 -4.37 -8.03
CA ARG A 350 21.17 -3.59 -9.28
C ARG A 350 22.05 -4.15 -10.40
N VAL A 351 23.30 -4.47 -10.09
CA VAL A 351 24.23 -5.07 -11.09
C VAL A 351 23.69 -6.42 -11.54
N TRP A 352 23.29 -7.27 -10.61
CA TRP A 352 22.69 -8.57 -10.92
C TRP A 352 21.41 -8.43 -11.77
N HIS A 353 20.50 -7.53 -11.41
CA HIS A 353 19.24 -7.30 -12.12
C HIS A 353 19.48 -6.76 -13.55
N TRP A 354 20.46 -5.87 -13.71
CA TRP A 354 20.86 -5.39 -15.04
C TRP A 354 21.39 -6.53 -15.93
N CYS A 355 22.25 -7.39 -15.40
CA CYS A 355 22.70 -8.59 -16.11
C CYS A 355 21.53 -9.53 -16.45
N TRP A 356 20.63 -9.73 -15.50
CA TRP A 356 19.45 -10.57 -15.69
C TRP A 356 18.55 -10.04 -16.81
N ARG A 357 18.24 -8.72 -16.84
CA ARG A 357 17.46 -8.10 -17.90
C ARG A 357 18.05 -8.31 -19.28
N LYS A 358 19.38 -8.14 -19.45
CA LYS A 358 20.07 -8.35 -20.73
C LYS A 358 19.96 -9.78 -21.27
N ASN A 359 19.74 -10.77 -20.39
CA ASN A 359 19.72 -12.18 -20.77
C ASN A 359 18.29 -12.74 -20.89
N ASN A 360 17.26 -12.03 -20.43
CA ASN A 360 15.89 -12.56 -20.33
C ASN A 360 14.82 -11.64 -20.95
N LEU A 361 15.18 -10.46 -21.38
CA LEU A 361 14.38 -9.51 -22.15
C LEU A 361 15.13 -9.08 -23.42
#